data_66ecff6cd6d9188c8aa04317b7f5d338
#
_entry.id   66ecff6cd6d9188c8aa04317b7f5d338
#
_cell.length_a   1.000
_cell.length_b   1.000
_cell.length_c   1.000
_cell.angle_alpha   90.00
_cell.angle_beta   90.00
_cell.angle_gamma   90.00
#
_symmetry.space_group_name_H-M   'P 1'
#
loop_
_entity.id
_entity.type
_entity.pdbx_description
1 polymer ?
#
loop_
_entity_poly.entity_id
_entity_poly.type
_entity_poly.pdbx_seq_one_letter_code
_entity_poly.pdbx_strand_id
1 'polypeptide(L)'
;MNNFGKAVKLMSELFQAQSRDEAKLEYTMAILNEMAEEDIESVTLLDREQKERRKRLAADALDALKRYIKQCFDDNDEIMRRYGR
;
A
#
# COMPACT_ATOMS: atom_id res chain seq x y z
N MET A 1 -18.03 4.25 -6.61
CA MET A 1 -16.71 4.66 -6.10
C MET A 1 -15.70 3.61 -6.50
N ASN A 2 -14.57 4.04 -7.00
CA ASN A 2 -13.55 3.10 -7.45
C ASN A 2 -12.70 2.59 -6.29
N ASN A 3 -11.99 1.52 -6.53
CA ASN A 3 -11.13 0.89 -5.53
C ASN A 3 -9.95 1.79 -5.14
N PHE A 4 -9.56 2.68 -6.03
CA PHE A 4 -8.46 3.60 -5.78
C PHE A 4 -8.77 4.55 -4.61
N GLY A 5 -10.00 5.07 -4.55
CA GLY A 5 -10.41 5.94 -3.44
C GLY A 5 -10.35 5.24 -2.10
N LYS A 6 -10.76 3.96 -2.07
CA LYS A 6 -10.67 3.14 -0.87
C LYS A 6 -9.22 2.90 -0.47
N ALA A 7 -8.35 2.66 -1.46
CA ALA A 7 -6.93 2.45 -1.23
C ALA A 7 -6.28 3.67 -0.59
N VAL A 8 -6.57 4.85 -1.13
CA VAL A 8 -6.04 6.11 -0.60
C VAL A 8 -6.49 6.32 0.84
N LYS A 9 -7.75 6.01 1.15
CA LYS A 9 -8.27 6.14 2.51
C LYS A 9 -7.53 5.21 3.49
N LEU A 10 -7.34 3.96 3.10
CA LEU A 10 -6.63 3.00 3.94
C LEU A 10 -5.19 3.44 4.19
N MET A 11 -4.52 3.96 3.17
CA MET A 11 -3.17 4.50 3.31
C MET A 11 -3.13 5.69 4.27
N SER A 12 -4.09 6.60 4.14
CA SER A 12 -4.18 7.75 5.04
C SER A 12 -4.33 7.31 6.49
N GLU A 13 -5.13 6.29 6.75
CA GLU A 13 -5.29 5.73 8.08
C GLU A 13 -3.98 5.15 8.61
N LEU A 14 -3.21 4.47 7.77
CA LEU A 14 -1.91 3.94 8.16
C LEU A 14 -0.93 5.06 8.51
N PHE A 15 -0.91 6.14 7.73
CA PHE A 15 -0.02 7.26 7.97
C PHE A 15 -0.37 8.02 9.26
N GLN A 16 -1.63 8.01 9.63
CA GLN A 16 -2.09 8.65 10.85
C GLN A 16 -1.86 7.78 12.08
N ALA A 17 -1.57 6.50 11.90
CA ALA A 17 -1.28 5.61 13.01
C ALA A 17 0.02 6.04 13.67
N GLN A 18 -0.02 6.30 14.97
CA GLN A 18 1.13 6.76 15.73
C GLN A 18 2.00 5.62 16.24
N SER A 19 1.49 4.40 16.18
CA SER A 19 2.22 3.22 16.63
C SER A 19 2.43 2.29 15.45
N ARG A 20 3.51 1.53 15.52
CA ARG A 20 3.82 0.50 14.54
C ARG A 20 2.74 -0.58 14.56
N ASP A 21 2.14 -0.83 13.41
CA ASP A 21 1.19 -1.92 13.24
C ASP A 21 1.52 -2.65 11.93
N GLU A 22 2.45 -3.59 12.01
CA GLU A 22 2.90 -4.32 10.84
C GLU A 22 1.85 -5.28 10.31
N ALA A 23 1.02 -5.83 11.18
CA ALA A 23 -0.08 -6.69 10.73
C ALA A 23 -1.08 -5.91 9.89
N LYS A 24 -1.43 -4.69 10.31
CA LYS A 24 -2.32 -3.82 9.56
C LYS A 24 -1.69 -3.43 8.22
N LEU A 25 -0.39 -3.14 8.21
CA LEU A 25 0.32 -2.80 6.98
C LEU A 25 0.27 -3.96 5.99
N GLU A 26 0.60 -5.18 6.43
CA GLU A 26 0.58 -6.36 5.56
C GLU A 26 -0.83 -6.61 5.01
N TYR A 27 -1.84 -6.52 5.86
CA TYR A 27 -3.22 -6.71 5.46
C TYR A 27 -3.63 -5.65 4.41
N THR A 28 -3.29 -4.38 4.66
CA THR A 28 -3.63 -3.29 3.77
C THR A 28 -2.94 -3.45 2.41
N MET A 29 -1.66 -3.83 2.40
CA MET A 29 -0.93 -4.06 1.16
C MET A 29 -1.54 -5.19 0.34
N ALA A 30 -1.98 -6.26 1.00
CA ALA A 30 -2.64 -7.37 0.32
C ALA A 30 -3.95 -6.91 -0.34
N ILE A 31 -4.74 -6.11 0.35
CA ILE A 31 -5.99 -5.57 -0.19
C ILE A 31 -5.70 -4.66 -1.39
N LEU A 32 -4.70 -3.78 -1.29
CA LEU A 32 -4.33 -2.88 -2.38
C LEU A 32 -3.89 -3.65 -3.62
N ASN A 33 -3.12 -4.72 -3.42
CA ASN A 33 -2.67 -5.54 -4.54
C ASN A 33 -3.85 -6.22 -5.23
N GLU A 34 -4.78 -6.76 -4.45
CA GLU A 34 -5.98 -7.39 -4.97
C GLU A 34 -6.84 -6.40 -5.77
N MET A 35 -7.01 -5.19 -5.24
CA MET A 35 -7.74 -4.13 -5.94
C MET A 35 -7.06 -3.76 -7.25
N ALA A 36 -5.74 -3.66 -7.26
CA ALA A 36 -5.00 -3.34 -8.48
C ALA A 36 -5.18 -4.43 -9.53
N GLU A 37 -5.10 -5.69 -9.12
CA GLU A 37 -5.29 -6.82 -10.04
C GLU A 37 -6.69 -6.82 -10.64
N GLU A 38 -7.71 -6.60 -9.81
CA GLU A 38 -9.11 -6.54 -10.27
C GLU A 38 -9.32 -5.39 -11.25
N ASP A 39 -8.78 -4.21 -10.95
CA ASP A 39 -8.90 -3.05 -11.83
C ASP A 39 -8.23 -3.31 -13.18
N ILE A 40 -7.05 -3.92 -13.17
CA ILE A 40 -6.32 -4.26 -14.41
C ILE A 40 -7.10 -5.29 -15.21
N GLU A 41 -7.61 -6.35 -14.58
CA GLU A 41 -8.38 -7.38 -15.27
C GLU A 41 -9.67 -6.82 -15.89
N SER A 42 -10.26 -5.78 -15.30
CA SER A 42 -11.49 -5.20 -15.79
C SER A 42 -11.31 -4.39 -17.08
N VAL A 43 -10.08 -4.06 -17.46
CA VAL A 43 -9.81 -3.28 -18.67
C VAL A 43 -9.83 -4.20 -19.88
N THR A 44 -10.92 -4.17 -20.64
CA THR A 44 -11.13 -5.10 -21.76
C THR A 44 -10.23 -4.86 -22.95
N LEU A 45 -9.69 -3.64 -23.09
CA LEU A 45 -8.84 -3.27 -24.24
C LEU A 45 -7.40 -3.77 -24.11
N LEU A 46 -7.01 -4.22 -22.91
CA LEU A 46 -5.66 -4.75 -22.69
C LEU A 46 -5.60 -6.23 -23.07
N ASP A 47 -4.52 -6.63 -23.75
CA ASP A 47 -4.25 -8.04 -23.96
C ASP A 47 -3.62 -8.66 -22.70
N ARG A 48 -3.41 -9.99 -22.74
CA ARG A 48 -2.89 -10.73 -21.57
C ARG A 48 -1.49 -10.24 -21.18
N GLU A 49 -0.63 -9.99 -22.15
CA GLU A 49 0.73 -9.54 -21.90
C GLU A 49 0.75 -8.15 -21.23
N GLN A 50 -0.10 -7.24 -21.71
CA GLN A 50 -0.21 -5.92 -21.12
C GLN A 50 -0.75 -5.97 -19.70
N LYS A 51 -1.73 -6.84 -19.44
CA LYS A 51 -2.27 -7.02 -18.09
C LYS A 51 -1.20 -7.54 -17.13
N GLU A 52 -0.44 -8.55 -17.55
CA GLU A 52 0.60 -9.11 -16.71
C GLU A 52 1.70 -8.10 -16.41
N ARG A 53 2.05 -7.28 -17.39
CA ARG A 53 3.05 -6.22 -17.21
C ARG A 53 2.57 -5.18 -16.20
N ARG A 54 1.31 -4.75 -16.32
CA ARG A 54 0.73 -3.79 -15.37
C ARG A 54 0.65 -4.36 -13.95
N LYS A 55 0.32 -5.64 -13.81
CA LYS A 55 0.26 -6.29 -12.50
C LYS A 55 1.62 -6.31 -11.83
N ARG A 56 2.68 -6.60 -12.59
CA ARG A 56 4.05 -6.59 -12.04
C ARG A 56 4.45 -5.19 -11.59
N LEU A 57 4.17 -4.18 -12.39
CA LEU A 57 4.47 -2.79 -12.03
C LEU A 57 3.69 -2.35 -10.80
N ALA A 58 2.43 -2.74 -10.70
CA ALA A 58 1.62 -2.43 -9.53
C ALA A 58 2.18 -3.09 -8.27
N ALA A 59 2.59 -4.36 -8.37
CA ALA A 59 3.20 -5.08 -7.24
C ALA A 59 4.50 -4.40 -6.80
N ASP A 60 5.33 -3.98 -7.74
CA ASP A 60 6.57 -3.28 -7.44
C ASP A 60 6.31 -1.94 -6.77
N ALA A 61 5.32 -1.20 -7.23
CA ALA A 61 4.94 0.09 -6.66
C ALA A 61 4.44 -0.09 -5.22
N LEU A 62 3.62 -1.11 -4.97
CA LEU A 62 3.12 -1.41 -3.63
C LEU A 62 4.23 -1.84 -2.69
N ASP A 63 5.20 -2.60 -3.18
CA ASP A 63 6.35 -3.00 -2.37
C ASP A 63 7.19 -1.78 -1.97
N ALA A 64 7.39 -0.85 -2.90
CA ALA A 64 8.09 0.40 -2.60
C ALA A 64 7.34 1.23 -1.57
N LEU A 65 6.01 1.30 -1.69
CA LEU A 65 5.17 2.02 -0.73
C LEU A 65 5.25 1.39 0.65
N LYS A 66 5.21 0.07 0.73
CA LYS A 66 5.34 -0.66 1.98
C LYS A 66 6.66 -0.33 2.68
N ARG A 67 7.75 -0.29 1.93
CA ARG A 67 9.07 0.07 2.48
C ARG A 67 9.06 1.50 3.01
N TYR A 68 8.43 2.42 2.29
CA TYR A 68 8.31 3.79 2.74
C TYR A 68 7.54 3.89 4.06
N ILE A 69 6.42 3.18 4.17
CA ILE A 69 5.62 3.19 5.40
C ILE A 69 6.40 2.58 6.56
N LYS A 70 7.14 1.49 6.33
CA LYS A 70 7.99 0.91 7.37
C LYS A 70 9.06 1.89 7.84
N GLN A 71 9.62 2.67 6.92
CA GLN A 71 10.57 3.71 7.30
C GLN A 71 9.90 4.77 8.18
N CYS A 72 8.67 5.15 7.87
CA CYS A 72 7.92 6.07 8.72
C CYS A 72 7.71 5.51 10.13
N PHE A 73 7.40 4.22 10.25
CA PHE A 73 7.30 3.57 11.54
C PHE A 73 8.61 3.66 12.33
N ASP A 74 9.72 3.36 11.65
CA ASP A 74 11.05 3.42 12.28
C ASP A 74 11.38 4.84 12.74
N ASP A 75 11.09 5.83 11.91
CA ASP A 75 11.34 7.23 12.23
C ASP A 75 10.48 7.67 13.42
N ASN A 76 9.22 7.26 13.44
CA ASN A 76 8.32 7.59 14.54
C ASN A 76 8.79 6.94 15.86
N ASP A 77 9.25 5.69 15.79
CA ASP A 77 9.80 4.99 16.97
C ASP A 77 11.02 5.74 17.49
N GLU A 78 11.88 6.23 16.60
CA GLU A 78 13.06 7.00 16.99
C GLU A 78 12.67 8.33 17.64
N ILE A 79 11.70 9.03 17.07
CA ILE A 79 11.20 10.28 17.62
C ILE A 79 10.64 10.06 19.02
N MET A 80 9.86 8.99 19.21
CA MET A 80 9.29 8.66 20.53
C MET A 80 10.36 8.33 21.54
N ARG A 81 11.44 7.66 21.13
CA ARG A 81 12.56 7.39 22.03
C ARG A 81 13.29 8.66 22.47
N ARG A 82 13.39 9.65 21.57
CA ARG A 82 14.10 10.92 21.86
C ARG A 82 13.26 11.87 22.72
N TYR A 83 11.97 11.98 22.42
CA TYR A 83 11.12 13.03 22.97
C TYR A 83 9.94 12.51 23.76
N GLY A 84 9.56 11.26 23.58
CA GLY A 84 8.44 10.64 24.29
C GLY A 84 8.87 10.08 25.63
N ARG A 85 8.09 10.36 26.61
CA ARG A 85 8.33 9.80 27.94
C ARG A 85 7.05 9.29 28.53
#